data_c7311165c659e7e6073a9bd02130ab21
#
_entry.id   c7311165c659e7e6073a9bd02130ab21
#
_cell.length_a   1.000
_cell.length_b   1.000
_cell.length_c   1.000
_cell.angle_alpha   90.00
_cell.angle_beta   90.00
_cell.angle_gamma   90.00
#
_symmetry.space_group_name_H-M   'P 1'
#
loop_
_entity.id
_entity.type
_entity.pdbx_description
1 polymer ?
#
loop_
_entity_poly.entity_id
_entity_poly.type
_entity_poly.pdbx_seq_one_letter_code
_entity_poly.pdbx_strand_id
1 'polypeptide(L)'
;GISVPLPVFDRNQGNVLEAIQREEKARDELAAVNTKITTEVMQARERLATARDQLDVLVRTILPGAKSAYDAARVGFENGKFSFLDVLDAQRTYFASKSQYIRTVSEAHRADADIDRILGDDAATPTFSGSQVIK
;
A
#
# COMPACT_ATOMS: atom_id res chain seq x y z
N GLY A 1 53.45 54.48 -28.87
CA GLY A 1 52.77 53.87 -27.75
C GLY A 1 52.72 52.36 -27.91
N ILE A 2 53.36 51.58 -27.04
CA ILE A 2 53.33 50.12 -27.03
C ILE A 2 52.17 49.73 -26.15
N SER A 3 51.08 49.17 -26.71
CA SER A 3 49.97 48.58 -25.98
C SER A 3 50.29 47.12 -25.71
N VAL A 4 50.61 46.78 -24.47
CA VAL A 4 50.76 45.40 -24.00
C VAL A 4 49.42 44.96 -23.46
N PRO A 5 48.74 43.99 -24.10
CA PRO A 5 47.54 43.41 -23.51
C PRO A 5 47.97 42.64 -22.24
N LEU A 6 47.64 43.16 -21.09
CA LEU A 6 47.75 42.41 -19.85
C LEU A 6 46.63 41.36 -19.91
N PRO A 7 46.93 40.05 -19.92
CA PRO A 7 45.93 39.05 -19.72
C PRO A 7 45.45 39.16 -18.28
N VAL A 8 44.35 39.88 -18.07
CA VAL A 8 43.61 39.82 -16.79
C VAL A 8 43.06 38.39 -16.74
N PHE A 9 43.71 37.56 -15.94
CA PHE A 9 43.42 36.15 -15.80
C PHE A 9 42.01 35.98 -15.22
N ASP A 10 41.02 35.97 -16.08
CA ASP A 10 39.75 35.39 -15.75
C ASP A 10 39.97 33.87 -15.76
N ARG A 11 40.27 33.32 -14.57
CA ARG A 11 40.46 31.87 -14.37
C ARG A 11 39.18 31.11 -14.40
N ASN A 12 38.08 31.69 -14.91
CA ASN A 12 36.78 31.07 -14.99
C ASN A 12 36.30 30.47 -13.62
N GLN A 13 36.80 31.04 -12.51
CA GLN A 13 36.57 30.50 -11.16
C GLN A 13 35.09 30.47 -10.79
N GLY A 14 34.29 31.40 -11.32
CA GLY A 14 32.85 31.45 -11.12
C GLY A 14 32.15 30.25 -11.73
N ASN A 15 32.49 29.91 -12.96
CA ASN A 15 31.87 28.74 -13.64
C ASN A 15 32.33 27.41 -13.06
N VAL A 16 33.58 27.34 -12.58
CA VAL A 16 34.09 26.16 -11.87
C VAL A 16 33.37 25.98 -10.55
N LEU A 17 33.19 27.04 -9.77
CA LEU A 17 32.44 26.97 -8.50
C LEU A 17 30.98 26.61 -8.74
N GLU A 18 30.35 27.19 -9.76
CA GLU A 18 28.98 26.84 -10.12
C GLU A 18 28.85 25.36 -10.54
N ALA A 19 29.80 24.82 -11.27
CA ALA A 19 29.81 23.41 -11.64
C ALA A 19 29.95 22.48 -10.43
N ILE A 20 30.81 22.85 -9.46
CA ILE A 20 30.95 22.10 -8.20
C ILE A 20 29.65 22.12 -7.39
N GLN A 21 29.03 23.29 -7.26
CA GLN A 21 27.75 23.42 -6.54
C GLN A 21 26.61 22.65 -7.21
N ARG A 22 26.59 22.58 -8.51
CA ARG A 22 25.63 21.74 -9.26
C ARG A 22 25.86 20.25 -9.03
N GLU A 23 27.13 19.83 -8.96
CA GLU A 23 27.48 18.42 -8.67
C GLU A 23 27.06 18.05 -7.23
N GLU A 24 27.37 18.88 -6.23
CA GLU A 24 26.95 18.66 -4.87
C GLU A 24 25.42 18.59 -4.73
N LYS A 25 24.70 19.52 -5.35
CA LYS A 25 23.25 19.50 -5.41
C LYS A 25 22.70 18.22 -6.04
N ALA A 26 23.28 17.77 -7.14
CA ALA A 26 22.85 16.53 -7.80
C ALA A 26 23.09 15.29 -6.93
N ARG A 27 24.19 15.28 -6.16
CA ARG A 27 24.46 14.22 -5.17
C ARG A 27 23.45 14.21 -4.03
N ASP A 28 23.11 15.37 -3.51
CA ASP A 28 22.13 15.52 -2.44
C ASP A 28 20.72 15.12 -2.93
N GLU A 29 20.35 15.54 -4.14
CA GLU A 29 19.09 15.12 -4.78
C GLU A 29 19.02 13.61 -4.98
N LEU A 30 20.11 12.98 -5.42
CA LEU A 30 20.18 11.52 -5.55
C LEU A 30 20.02 10.83 -4.20
N ALA A 31 20.69 11.32 -3.14
CA ALA A 31 20.57 10.77 -1.80
C ALA A 31 19.14 10.91 -1.26
N ALA A 32 18.51 12.07 -1.49
CA ALA A 32 17.13 12.32 -1.10
C ALA A 32 16.14 11.39 -1.83
N VAL A 33 16.31 11.18 -3.14
CA VAL A 33 15.50 10.27 -3.94
C VAL A 33 15.66 8.83 -3.46
N ASN A 34 16.88 8.37 -3.20
CA ASN A 34 17.12 7.02 -2.67
C ASN A 34 16.45 6.80 -1.32
N THR A 35 16.55 7.78 -0.42
CA THR A 35 15.88 7.73 0.89
C THR A 35 14.35 7.67 0.72
N LYS A 36 13.81 8.48 -0.18
CA LYS A 36 12.38 8.50 -0.48
C LYS A 36 11.90 7.15 -1.01
N ILE A 37 12.57 6.59 -2.01
CA ILE A 37 12.23 5.28 -2.59
C ILE A 37 12.26 4.18 -1.51
N THR A 38 13.32 4.13 -0.73
CA THR A 38 13.46 3.16 0.37
C THR A 38 12.29 3.27 1.35
N THR A 39 11.94 4.50 1.74
CA THR A 39 10.84 4.74 2.66
C THR A 39 9.49 4.32 2.06
N GLU A 40 9.24 4.65 0.80
CA GLU A 40 8.00 4.28 0.10
C GLU A 40 7.85 2.76 -0.02
N VAL A 41 8.92 2.04 -0.37
CA VAL A 41 8.92 0.56 -0.42
C VAL A 41 8.64 -0.05 0.96
N MET A 42 9.30 0.46 2.01
CA MET A 42 9.07 -0.03 3.37
C MET A 42 7.62 0.19 3.81
N GLN A 43 7.06 1.37 3.53
CA GLN A 43 5.66 1.68 3.85
C GLN A 43 4.68 0.81 3.06
N ALA A 44 4.94 0.54 1.78
CA ALA A 44 4.09 -0.32 0.97
C ALA A 44 4.13 -1.78 1.46
N ARG A 45 5.30 -2.29 1.83
CA ARG A 45 5.46 -3.61 2.43
C ARG A 45 4.73 -3.74 3.76
N GLU A 46 4.82 -2.73 4.61
CA GLU A 46 4.14 -2.72 5.91
C GLU A 46 2.61 -2.71 5.75
N ARG A 47 2.09 -1.93 4.81
CA ARG A 47 0.66 -1.94 4.47
C ARG A 47 0.22 -3.32 3.96
N LEU A 48 1.02 -3.94 3.10
CA LEU A 48 0.73 -5.27 2.56
C LEU A 48 0.73 -6.33 3.67
N ALA A 49 1.71 -6.30 4.57
CA ALA A 49 1.78 -7.21 5.71
C ALA A 49 0.56 -7.05 6.62
N THR A 50 0.24 -5.81 7.00
CA THR A 50 -0.94 -5.50 7.82
C THR A 50 -2.24 -5.96 7.17
N ALA A 51 -2.40 -5.73 5.85
CA ALA A 51 -3.59 -6.17 5.13
C ALA A 51 -3.70 -7.70 5.09
N ARG A 52 -2.59 -8.42 4.93
CA ARG A 52 -2.56 -9.90 4.96
C ARG A 52 -2.96 -10.45 6.33
N ASP A 53 -2.43 -9.87 7.41
CA ASP A 53 -2.78 -10.27 8.79
C ASP A 53 -4.27 -10.03 9.07
N GLN A 54 -4.79 -8.88 8.64
CA GLN A 54 -6.22 -8.58 8.77
C GLN A 54 -7.09 -9.55 7.95
N LEU A 55 -6.67 -9.92 6.74
CA LEU A 55 -7.37 -10.91 5.90
C LEU A 55 -7.41 -12.27 6.59
N ASP A 56 -6.31 -12.71 7.18
CA ASP A 56 -6.26 -13.99 7.88
C ASP A 56 -7.29 -14.04 9.03
N VAL A 57 -7.34 -13.01 9.86
CA VAL A 57 -8.33 -12.89 10.96
C VAL A 57 -9.76 -12.82 10.42
N LEU A 58 -9.99 -12.02 9.37
CA LEU A 58 -11.32 -11.90 8.76
C LEU A 58 -11.82 -13.23 8.21
N VAL A 59 -10.99 -13.98 7.50
CA VAL A 59 -11.37 -15.24 6.84
C VAL A 59 -11.50 -16.37 7.86
N ARG A 60 -10.60 -16.48 8.83
CA ARG A 60 -10.59 -17.61 9.76
C ARG A 60 -11.51 -17.45 10.95
N THR A 61 -11.79 -16.22 11.37
CA THR A 61 -12.50 -15.97 12.61
C THR A 61 -13.76 -15.14 12.42
N ILE A 62 -13.63 -13.95 11.82
CA ILE A 62 -14.73 -12.97 11.81
C ILE A 62 -15.86 -13.41 10.88
N LEU A 63 -15.56 -13.76 9.64
CA LEU A 63 -16.59 -14.16 8.66
C LEU A 63 -17.34 -15.43 9.06
N PRO A 64 -16.67 -16.53 9.48
CA PRO A 64 -17.36 -17.71 9.97
C PRO A 64 -18.19 -17.46 11.22
N GLY A 65 -17.64 -16.67 12.17
CA GLY A 65 -18.36 -16.31 13.40
C GLY A 65 -19.60 -15.47 13.14
N ALA A 66 -19.48 -14.44 12.30
CA ALA A 66 -20.62 -13.59 11.94
C ALA A 66 -21.69 -14.37 11.13
N LYS A 67 -21.26 -15.29 10.25
CA LYS A 67 -22.18 -16.17 9.53
C LYS A 67 -22.93 -17.12 10.48
N SER A 68 -22.22 -17.77 11.39
CA SER A 68 -22.80 -18.66 12.38
C SER A 68 -23.80 -17.93 13.29
N ALA A 69 -23.47 -16.72 13.73
CA ALA A 69 -24.37 -15.88 14.52
C ALA A 69 -25.66 -15.52 13.75
N TYR A 70 -25.53 -15.17 12.46
CA TYR A 70 -26.67 -14.88 11.61
C TYR A 70 -27.55 -16.13 11.40
N ASP A 71 -26.95 -17.28 11.11
CA ASP A 71 -27.68 -18.54 10.92
C ASP A 71 -28.40 -18.94 12.22
N ALA A 72 -27.77 -18.81 13.38
CA ALA A 72 -28.36 -19.08 14.68
C ALA A 72 -29.52 -18.12 15.01
N ALA A 73 -29.37 -16.83 14.72
CA ALA A 73 -30.42 -15.83 14.92
C ALA A 73 -31.65 -16.15 14.07
N ARG A 74 -31.46 -16.57 12.79
CA ARG A 74 -32.54 -16.96 11.90
C ARG A 74 -33.29 -18.18 12.43
N VAL A 75 -32.56 -19.24 12.81
CA VAL A 75 -33.17 -20.44 13.38
C VAL A 75 -33.89 -20.14 14.69
N GLY A 76 -33.30 -19.28 15.54
CA GLY A 76 -33.91 -18.83 16.78
C GLY A 76 -35.23 -18.06 16.55
N PHE A 77 -35.29 -17.21 15.54
CA PHE A 77 -36.50 -16.51 15.13
C PHE A 77 -37.58 -17.47 14.61
N GLU A 78 -37.25 -18.43 13.74
CA GLU A 78 -38.17 -19.45 13.26
C GLU A 78 -38.79 -20.27 14.41
N ASN A 79 -38.06 -20.45 15.49
CA ASN A 79 -38.53 -21.13 16.71
C ASN A 79 -39.14 -20.19 17.78
N GLY A 80 -39.35 -18.92 17.47
CA GLY A 80 -39.94 -17.94 18.35
C GLY A 80 -39.07 -17.53 19.57
N LYS A 81 -37.76 -17.85 19.55
CA LYS A 81 -36.83 -17.56 20.64
C LYS A 81 -36.14 -16.18 20.51
N PHE A 82 -36.00 -15.68 19.30
CA PHE A 82 -35.38 -14.39 18.97
C PHE A 82 -36.37 -13.47 18.26
N SER A 83 -36.16 -12.18 18.39
CA SER A 83 -36.93 -11.18 17.67
C SER A 83 -36.43 -11.01 16.24
N PHE A 84 -37.27 -10.45 15.37
CA PHE A 84 -36.84 -10.07 14.01
C PHE A 84 -35.69 -9.05 14.02
N LEU A 85 -35.63 -8.20 15.05
CA LEU A 85 -34.56 -7.22 15.21
C LEU A 85 -33.20 -7.89 15.43
N ASP A 86 -33.17 -8.98 16.22
CA ASP A 86 -31.94 -9.76 16.46
C ASP A 86 -31.41 -10.36 15.16
N VAL A 87 -32.29 -10.86 14.30
CA VAL A 87 -31.94 -11.39 12.98
C VAL A 87 -31.36 -10.29 12.09
N LEU A 88 -31.98 -9.10 12.10
CA LEU A 88 -31.56 -7.97 11.29
C LEU A 88 -30.16 -7.46 11.73
N ASP A 89 -29.91 -7.41 13.02
CA ASP A 89 -28.60 -6.98 13.55
C ASP A 89 -27.49 -7.99 13.25
N ALA A 90 -27.78 -9.29 13.37
CA ALA A 90 -26.85 -10.34 12.98
C ALA A 90 -26.56 -10.30 11.45
N GLN A 91 -27.59 -10.07 10.64
CA GLN A 91 -27.45 -9.90 9.20
C GLN A 91 -26.56 -8.69 8.85
N ARG A 92 -26.80 -7.55 9.48
CA ARG A 92 -26.00 -6.34 9.27
C ARG A 92 -24.51 -6.57 9.61
N THR A 93 -24.26 -7.24 10.74
CA THR A 93 -22.91 -7.59 11.18
C THR A 93 -22.22 -8.51 10.19
N TYR A 94 -22.90 -9.50 9.66
CA TYR A 94 -22.36 -10.40 8.64
C TYR A 94 -22.02 -9.65 7.35
N PHE A 95 -22.92 -8.79 6.83
CA PHE A 95 -22.64 -8.01 5.61
C PHE A 95 -21.57 -6.94 5.82
N ALA A 96 -21.50 -6.33 7.01
CA ALA A 96 -20.41 -5.42 7.38
C ALA A 96 -19.04 -6.12 7.33
N SER A 97 -18.96 -7.33 7.88
CA SER A 97 -17.75 -8.16 7.82
C SER A 97 -17.35 -8.52 6.39
N LYS A 98 -18.32 -8.86 5.52
CA LYS A 98 -18.05 -9.08 4.08
C LYS A 98 -17.53 -7.81 3.38
N SER A 99 -18.12 -6.66 3.67
CA SER A 99 -17.66 -5.40 3.10
C SER A 99 -16.25 -5.06 3.54
N GLN A 100 -15.92 -5.32 4.80
CA GLN A 100 -14.57 -5.13 5.31
C GLN A 100 -13.57 -6.07 4.63
N TYR A 101 -13.92 -7.34 4.45
CA TYR A 101 -13.08 -8.28 3.71
C TYR A 101 -12.74 -7.77 2.30
N ILE A 102 -13.75 -7.32 1.54
CA ILE A 102 -13.53 -6.79 0.18
C ILE A 102 -12.61 -5.55 0.19
N ARG A 103 -12.79 -4.65 1.17
CA ARG A 103 -11.92 -3.47 1.32
C ARG A 103 -10.47 -3.88 1.60
N THR A 104 -10.27 -4.79 2.55
CA THR A 104 -8.93 -5.24 2.93
C THR A 104 -8.23 -5.99 1.78
N VAL A 105 -8.96 -6.78 0.98
CA VAL A 105 -8.43 -7.37 -0.26
C VAL A 105 -7.98 -6.29 -1.23
N SER A 106 -8.80 -5.26 -1.42
CA SER A 106 -8.46 -4.14 -2.32
C SER A 106 -7.23 -3.37 -1.83
N GLU A 107 -7.08 -3.20 -0.51
CA GLU A 107 -5.89 -2.57 0.09
C GLU A 107 -4.63 -3.41 -0.11
N ALA A 108 -4.73 -4.74 0.06
CA ALA A 108 -3.62 -5.65 -0.20
C ALA A 108 -3.16 -5.56 -1.67
N HIS A 109 -4.09 -5.59 -2.62
CA HIS A 109 -3.75 -5.44 -4.04
C HIS A 109 -3.14 -4.08 -4.38
N ARG A 110 -3.62 -3.00 -3.77
CA ARG A 110 -3.04 -1.67 -3.98
C ARG A 110 -1.61 -1.59 -3.45
N ALA A 111 -1.38 -2.13 -2.25
CA ALA A 111 -0.04 -2.14 -1.67
C ALA A 111 0.94 -2.99 -2.49
N ASP A 112 0.47 -4.11 -3.04
CA ASP A 112 1.24 -4.97 -3.94
C ASP A 112 1.61 -4.24 -5.23
N ALA A 113 0.62 -3.63 -5.89
CA ALA A 113 0.83 -2.83 -7.10
C ALA A 113 1.73 -1.59 -6.87
N ASP A 114 1.67 -0.98 -5.68
CA ASP A 114 2.58 0.11 -5.31
C ASP A 114 4.03 -0.37 -5.21
N ILE A 115 4.27 -1.56 -4.67
CA ILE A 115 5.60 -2.17 -4.62
C ILE A 115 6.12 -2.41 -6.03
N ASP A 116 5.33 -3.03 -6.90
CA ASP A 116 5.70 -3.33 -8.29
C ASP A 116 6.02 -2.04 -9.06
N ARG A 117 5.19 -1.02 -8.90
CA ARG A 117 5.42 0.30 -9.52
C ARG A 117 6.73 0.96 -9.07
N ILE A 118 7.09 0.85 -7.79
CA ILE A 118 8.30 1.48 -7.24
C ILE A 118 9.54 0.70 -7.67
N LEU A 119 9.45 -0.63 -7.70
CA LEU A 119 10.57 -1.50 -8.08
C LEU A 119 10.77 -1.58 -9.60
N GLY A 120 9.79 -1.11 -10.39
CA GLY A 120 9.84 -1.17 -11.85
C GLY A 120 9.66 -2.58 -12.40
N ASP A 121 9.04 -3.46 -11.63
CA ASP A 121 8.81 -4.85 -12.02
C ASP A 121 7.49 -4.97 -12.82
N ASP A 122 7.55 -4.60 -14.10
CA ASP A 122 6.43 -4.78 -15.05
C ASP A 122 6.15 -6.27 -15.37
N ALA A 123 6.88 -7.20 -14.78
CA ALA A 123 6.86 -8.62 -15.16
C ALA A 123 6.10 -9.53 -14.18
N ALA A 124 5.63 -9.04 -13.05
CA ALA A 124 4.86 -9.87 -12.13
C ALA A 124 3.36 -9.82 -12.46
N THR A 125 2.93 -10.62 -13.42
CA THR A 125 1.53 -11.07 -13.46
C THR A 125 1.18 -11.59 -12.06
N PRO A 126 0.13 -11.06 -11.41
CA PRO A 126 -0.29 -11.58 -10.11
C PRO A 126 -0.76 -13.02 -10.28
N THR A 127 0.08 -13.97 -9.92
CA THR A 127 -0.32 -15.37 -9.76
C THR A 127 -1.18 -15.48 -8.50
N PHE A 128 -2.34 -14.86 -8.54
CA PHE A 128 -3.40 -15.16 -7.57
C PHE A 128 -4.05 -16.47 -8.02
N SER A 129 -3.55 -17.59 -7.52
CA SER A 129 -4.23 -18.88 -7.60
C SER A 129 -5.53 -18.81 -6.79
N GLY A 130 -6.53 -18.14 -7.35
CA GLY A 130 -7.89 -18.00 -6.80
C GLY A 130 -8.77 -19.21 -7.06
N SER A 131 -8.21 -20.44 -7.08
CA SER A 131 -8.98 -21.65 -7.44
C SER A 131 -9.52 -22.46 -6.26
N GLN A 132 -9.58 -21.92 -5.06
CA GLN A 132 -10.00 -22.72 -3.92
C GLN A 132 -10.99 -22.02 -2.97
N VAL A 133 -11.99 -21.29 -3.45
CA VAL A 133 -13.16 -20.99 -2.58
C VAL A 133 -14.39 -20.66 -3.40
N ILE A 134 -14.98 -21.63 -4.08
CA ILE A 134 -16.43 -21.68 -4.31
C ILE A 134 -16.83 -23.17 -4.46
N LYS A 135 -17.21 -23.79 -3.36
CA LYS A 135 -18.22 -24.84 -3.30
C LYS A 135 -19.03 -24.69 -2.04
#